data_ca2d7ddb0d5ae55fb8860b89f685d519
#
_entry.id   ca2d7ddb0d5ae55fb8860b89f685d519
#
_cell.length_a   1.000
_cell.length_b   1.000
_cell.length_c   1.000
_cell.angle_alpha   90.00
_cell.angle_beta   90.00
_cell.angle_gamma   90.00
#
_symmetry.space_group_name_H-M   'P 1'
#
loop_
_entity.id
_entity.type
_entity.pdbx_description
1 polymer ?
#
loop_
_entity_poly.entity_id
_entity_poly.type
_entity_poly.pdbx_seq_one_letter_code
_entity_poly.pdbx_strand_id
1 'polypeptide(L)'
;MTHASLQGAGPEASSSPLYLEDFAPGQIYTAGPIAVSADAIKAYARQFDPQPFHTDETLAPSTFFQGLVASGWHTASLTMSLVVQALPIAGGVIGGGVDELRWPTPLRPGDELRLEGEIMEVRPSRTKPGQGLMRVRTTTLNREGQAVQTMIANLVVPRRPAADA
;
A
#
# COMPACT_ATOMS: atom_id res chain seq x y z
N MET A 1 15.52 -13.18 -39.07
CA MET A 1 15.78 -13.23 -37.61
C MET A 1 14.68 -12.43 -36.96
N THR A 2 13.68 -13.13 -36.44
CA THR A 2 12.39 -12.57 -36.05
C THR A 2 12.44 -12.23 -34.55
N HIS A 3 12.32 -10.97 -34.19
CA HIS A 3 12.15 -10.53 -32.81
C HIS A 3 10.75 -10.89 -32.33
N ALA A 4 10.65 -11.84 -31.41
CA ALA A 4 9.43 -12.12 -30.69
C ALA A 4 9.29 -11.10 -29.54
N SER A 5 8.34 -10.18 -29.69
CA SER A 5 7.90 -9.27 -28.62
C SER A 5 7.08 -10.08 -27.61
N LEU A 6 7.60 -10.27 -26.42
CA LEU A 6 6.82 -10.75 -25.28
C LEU A 6 6.00 -9.58 -24.71
N GLN A 7 4.78 -9.46 -25.17
CA GLN A 7 3.75 -8.66 -24.53
C GLN A 7 3.28 -9.42 -23.29
N GLY A 8 3.77 -9.01 -22.11
CA GLY A 8 3.19 -9.40 -20.84
C GLY A 8 1.85 -8.67 -20.68
N ALA A 9 0.76 -9.39 -20.84
CA ALA A 9 -0.56 -8.92 -20.46
C ALA A 9 -0.60 -8.77 -18.94
N GLY A 10 -0.55 -7.52 -18.46
CA GLY A 10 -0.92 -7.19 -17.09
C GLY A 10 -2.40 -7.51 -16.88
N PRO A 11 -2.83 -7.86 -15.65
CA PRO A 11 -4.23 -8.14 -15.40
C PRO A 11 -5.06 -6.90 -15.70
N GLU A 12 -5.98 -7.01 -16.65
CA GLU A 12 -7.03 -6.02 -16.86
C GLU A 12 -7.87 -5.93 -15.58
N ALA A 13 -7.65 -4.89 -14.80
CA ALA A 13 -8.51 -4.57 -13.66
C ALA A 13 -9.81 -3.95 -14.17
N SER A 14 -10.70 -4.80 -14.72
CA SER A 14 -12.09 -4.47 -14.95
C SER A 14 -12.92 -4.76 -13.71
N SER A 15 -12.54 -4.17 -12.57
CA SER A 15 -13.42 -4.14 -11.42
C SER A 15 -14.19 -2.83 -11.45
N SER A 16 -15.52 -2.91 -11.44
CA SER A 16 -16.37 -1.73 -11.25
C SER A 16 -15.94 -1.01 -9.96
N PRO A 17 -15.95 0.35 -9.95
CA PRO A 17 -15.57 1.10 -8.77
C PRO A 17 -16.46 0.75 -7.58
N LEU A 18 -15.84 0.60 -6.40
CA LEU A 18 -16.51 0.26 -5.16
C LEU A 18 -16.98 1.52 -4.41
N TYR A 19 -18.12 1.40 -3.77
CA TYR A 19 -18.75 2.42 -2.93
C TYR A 19 -18.88 1.92 -1.49
N LEU A 20 -19.26 2.79 -0.57
CA LEU A 20 -19.37 2.45 0.86
C LEU A 20 -20.24 1.21 1.10
N GLU A 21 -21.30 1.05 0.32
CA GLU A 21 -22.28 -0.04 0.42
C GLU A 21 -21.71 -1.41 0.02
N ASP A 22 -20.55 -1.43 -0.68
CA ASP A 22 -19.89 -2.65 -1.12
C ASP A 22 -18.94 -3.22 -0.05
N PHE A 23 -18.70 -2.46 1.04
CA PHE A 23 -17.77 -2.83 2.10
C PHE A 23 -18.51 -3.28 3.37
N ALA A 24 -17.95 -4.30 4.01
CA ALA A 24 -18.41 -4.78 5.31
C ALA A 24 -17.23 -5.17 6.22
N PRO A 25 -17.36 -5.03 7.55
CA PRO A 25 -16.35 -5.50 8.49
C PRO A 25 -16.02 -6.98 8.28
N GLY A 26 -14.74 -7.33 8.37
CA GLY A 26 -14.24 -8.71 8.18
C GLY A 26 -13.87 -9.06 6.73
N GLN A 27 -14.19 -8.24 5.75
CA GLN A 27 -13.72 -8.45 4.38
C GLN A 27 -12.19 -8.28 4.30
N ILE A 28 -11.54 -9.16 3.51
CA ILE A 28 -10.10 -9.15 3.26
C ILE A 28 -9.84 -8.80 1.80
N TYR A 29 -8.93 -7.89 1.57
CA TYR A 29 -8.46 -7.48 0.27
C TYR A 29 -6.95 -7.69 0.16
N THR A 30 -6.48 -8.15 -0.99
CA THR A 30 -5.07 -8.43 -1.22
C THR A 30 -4.57 -7.75 -2.49
N ALA A 31 -3.28 -7.42 -2.52
CA ALA A 31 -2.60 -6.90 -3.71
C ALA A 31 -1.12 -7.29 -3.73
N GLY A 32 -0.50 -7.09 -4.89
CA GLY A 32 0.91 -7.39 -5.13
C GLY A 32 1.10 -8.63 -6.00
N PRO A 33 2.38 -9.08 -6.19
CA PRO A 33 3.57 -8.53 -5.54
C PRO A 33 4.11 -7.25 -6.19
N ILE A 34 4.86 -6.45 -5.39
CA ILE A 34 5.73 -5.38 -5.87
C ILE A 34 7.17 -5.73 -5.52
N ALA A 35 8.05 -5.79 -6.52
CA ALA A 35 9.49 -6.00 -6.30
C ALA A 35 10.18 -4.70 -5.86
N VAL A 36 11.11 -4.81 -4.92
CA VAL A 36 11.84 -3.67 -4.35
C VAL A 36 13.32 -3.77 -4.70
N SER A 37 13.84 -2.82 -5.47
CA SER A 37 15.25 -2.77 -5.88
C SER A 37 16.07 -1.85 -4.97
N ALA A 38 17.39 -2.10 -4.89
CA ALA A 38 18.33 -1.21 -4.21
C ALA A 38 18.29 0.21 -4.79
N ASP A 39 18.16 0.33 -6.12
CA ASP A 39 18.12 1.64 -6.79
C ASP A 39 16.85 2.42 -6.43
N ALA A 40 15.70 1.77 -6.33
CA ALA A 40 14.47 2.39 -5.88
C ALA A 40 14.56 2.87 -4.43
N ILE A 41 15.15 2.06 -3.53
CA ILE A 41 15.41 2.43 -2.14
C ILE A 41 16.28 3.68 -2.06
N LYS A 42 17.43 3.69 -2.75
CA LYS A 42 18.36 4.82 -2.77
C LYS A 42 17.75 6.07 -3.39
N ALA A 43 17.01 5.93 -4.49
CA ALA A 43 16.37 7.06 -5.17
C ALA A 43 15.34 7.76 -4.28
N TYR A 44 14.46 6.99 -3.64
CA TYR A 44 13.50 7.54 -2.67
C TYR A 44 14.21 8.23 -1.52
N ALA A 45 15.20 7.56 -0.93
CA ALA A 45 15.87 8.06 0.26
C ALA A 45 16.64 9.36 -0.02
N ARG A 46 17.32 9.48 -1.15
CA ARG A 46 18.03 10.73 -1.53
C ARG A 46 17.11 11.94 -1.57
N GLN A 47 15.85 11.73 -1.90
CA GLN A 47 14.88 12.81 -1.99
C GLN A 47 14.19 13.12 -0.66
N PHE A 48 13.88 12.11 0.18
CA PHE A 48 12.97 12.25 1.30
C PHE A 48 13.55 11.85 2.66
N ASP A 49 14.58 10.99 2.69
CA ASP A 49 15.15 10.46 3.94
C ASP A 49 16.62 10.07 3.73
N PRO A 50 17.53 11.07 3.54
CA PRO A 50 18.89 10.83 3.07
C PRO A 50 19.83 10.33 4.18
N GLN A 51 19.49 9.23 4.83
CA GLN A 51 20.30 8.58 5.84
C GLN A 51 21.24 7.54 5.21
N PRO A 52 22.46 7.31 5.77
CA PRO A 52 23.46 6.44 5.14
C PRO A 52 22.98 5.00 4.92
N PHE A 53 22.20 4.44 5.83
CA PHE A 53 21.65 3.09 5.70
C PHE A 53 20.51 2.97 4.67
N HIS A 54 20.06 4.08 4.10
CA HIS A 54 19.08 4.14 3.01
C HIS A 54 19.68 4.55 1.66
N THR A 55 20.87 5.17 1.66
CA THR A 55 21.45 5.80 0.48
C THR A 55 22.77 5.19 0.00
N ASP A 56 23.49 4.47 0.86
CA ASP A 56 24.85 4.01 0.58
C ASP A 56 25.06 2.56 0.99
N GLU A 57 25.21 1.68 -0.01
CA GLU A 57 25.42 0.24 0.21
C GLU A 57 26.79 -0.06 0.85
N THR A 58 27.76 0.84 0.75
CA THR A 58 29.10 0.67 1.31
C THR A 58 29.13 0.99 2.80
N LEU A 59 28.39 2.02 3.21
CA LEU A 59 28.29 2.45 4.62
C LEU A 59 27.23 1.67 5.40
N ALA A 60 26.16 1.26 4.76
CA ALA A 60 25.04 0.58 5.40
C ALA A 60 25.42 -0.65 6.26
N PRO A 61 26.40 -1.52 5.89
CA PRO A 61 26.80 -2.64 6.70
C PRO A 61 27.35 -2.28 8.09
N SER A 62 27.91 -1.09 8.25
CA SER A 62 28.45 -0.61 9.55
C SER A 62 27.39 0.08 10.43
N THR A 63 26.14 0.18 9.96
CA THR A 63 25.04 0.81 10.67
C THR A 63 24.21 -0.17 11.49
N PHE A 64 23.25 0.32 12.25
CA PHE A 64 22.30 -0.47 13.04
C PHE A 64 21.64 -1.60 12.22
N PHE A 65 21.32 -1.33 10.95
CA PHE A 65 20.63 -2.31 10.09
C PHE A 65 21.53 -3.35 9.42
N GLN A 66 22.87 -3.19 9.52
CA GLN A 66 23.87 -4.10 8.95
C GLN A 66 23.69 -4.36 7.44
N GLY A 67 23.22 -3.36 6.71
CA GLY A 67 22.98 -3.41 5.29
C GLY A 67 21.96 -2.38 4.82
N LEU A 68 21.83 -2.21 3.51
CA LEU A 68 20.87 -1.28 2.92
C LEU A 68 19.44 -1.70 3.26
N VAL A 69 18.65 -0.74 3.73
CA VAL A 69 17.22 -0.90 4.01
C VAL A 69 16.43 0.27 3.45
N ALA A 70 15.17 0.04 3.11
CA ALA A 70 14.26 1.10 2.72
C ALA A 70 13.91 1.99 3.92
N SER A 71 13.72 3.29 3.66
CA SER A 71 13.04 4.16 4.62
C SER A 71 11.65 3.61 4.97
N GLY A 72 11.24 3.74 6.22
CA GLY A 72 9.87 3.40 6.61
C GLY A 72 8.83 4.16 5.78
N TRP A 73 9.10 5.41 5.43
CA TRP A 73 8.24 6.21 4.55
C TRP A 73 8.22 5.69 3.11
N HIS A 74 9.31 5.11 2.61
CA HIS A 74 9.30 4.41 1.33
C HIS A 74 8.41 3.17 1.39
N THR A 75 8.54 2.37 2.46
CA THR A 75 7.65 1.22 2.71
C THR A 75 6.18 1.65 2.75
N ALA A 76 5.88 2.77 3.42
CA ALA A 76 4.52 3.33 3.47
C ALA A 76 4.01 3.77 2.09
N SER A 77 4.88 4.37 1.26
CA SER A 77 4.53 4.77 -0.11
C SER A 77 4.24 3.57 -1.01
N LEU A 78 5.04 2.50 -0.92
CA LEU A 78 4.81 1.24 -1.63
C LEU A 78 3.53 0.55 -1.15
N THR A 79 3.29 0.56 0.17
CA THR A 79 2.04 0.07 0.75
C THR A 79 0.84 0.82 0.19
N MET A 80 0.93 2.15 0.04
CA MET A 80 -0.16 2.94 -0.55
C MET A 80 -0.47 2.52 -1.99
N SER A 81 0.54 2.21 -2.80
CA SER A 81 0.34 1.68 -4.15
C SER A 81 -0.43 0.36 -4.14
N LEU A 82 -0.11 -0.52 -3.18
CA LEU A 82 -0.83 -1.79 -2.99
C LEU A 82 -2.27 -1.58 -2.49
N VAL A 83 -2.50 -0.60 -1.61
CA VAL A 83 -3.85 -0.24 -1.13
C VAL A 83 -4.73 0.22 -2.28
N VAL A 84 -4.20 1.06 -3.16
CA VAL A 84 -4.94 1.53 -4.36
C VAL A 84 -5.27 0.38 -5.31
N GLN A 85 -4.39 -0.61 -5.45
CA GLN A 85 -4.67 -1.82 -6.23
C GLN A 85 -5.74 -2.70 -5.58
N ALA A 86 -5.67 -2.88 -4.25
CA ALA A 86 -6.57 -3.74 -3.51
C ALA A 86 -7.99 -3.18 -3.38
N LEU A 87 -8.11 -1.85 -3.30
CA LEU A 87 -9.36 -1.15 -3.01
C LEU A 87 -9.70 -0.16 -4.15
N PRO A 88 -10.35 -0.63 -5.24
CA PRO A 88 -10.72 0.23 -6.36
C PRO A 88 -11.94 1.12 -5.99
N ILE A 89 -11.75 2.02 -5.04
CA ILE A 89 -12.79 2.92 -4.53
C ILE A 89 -13.14 3.95 -5.60
N ALA A 90 -14.42 4.23 -5.79
CA ALA A 90 -14.91 5.26 -6.69
C ALA A 90 -14.28 6.62 -6.35
N GLY A 91 -13.67 7.26 -7.33
CA GLY A 91 -12.97 8.55 -7.15
C GLY A 91 -11.61 8.46 -6.45
N GLY A 92 -11.14 7.25 -6.12
CA GLY A 92 -9.83 7.01 -5.50
C GLY A 92 -9.88 6.85 -3.98
N VAL A 93 -8.73 6.46 -3.41
CA VAL A 93 -8.57 6.26 -1.97
C VAL A 93 -8.26 7.59 -1.29
N ILE A 94 -9.16 8.06 -0.44
CA ILE A 94 -8.99 9.31 0.32
C ILE A 94 -8.68 8.98 1.77
N GLY A 95 -7.49 9.34 2.24
CA GLY A 95 -7.09 9.18 3.63
C GLY A 95 -7.74 10.24 4.53
N GLY A 96 -8.39 9.81 5.60
CA GLY A 96 -8.90 10.65 6.66
C GLY A 96 -8.00 10.72 7.90
N GLY A 97 -6.92 9.94 7.91
CA GLY A 97 -5.93 9.88 8.99
C GLY A 97 -5.41 8.47 9.21
N VAL A 98 -4.33 8.38 9.97
CA VAL A 98 -3.68 7.12 10.38
C VAL A 98 -3.67 7.07 11.90
N ASP A 99 -4.23 6.01 12.49
CA ASP A 99 -4.26 5.82 13.94
C ASP A 99 -2.99 5.11 14.43
N GLU A 100 -2.47 4.21 13.61
CA GLU A 100 -1.31 3.40 13.93
C GLU A 100 -0.48 3.12 12.69
N LEU A 101 0.84 3.26 12.80
CA LEU A 101 1.82 2.89 11.77
C LEU A 101 3.06 2.31 12.45
N ARG A 102 3.45 1.08 12.06
CA ARG A 102 4.63 0.38 12.59
C ARG A 102 5.41 -0.30 11.48
N TRP A 103 6.73 -0.40 11.67
CA TRP A 103 7.66 -1.11 10.79
C TRP A 103 8.40 -2.20 11.59
N PRO A 104 7.78 -3.38 11.79
CA PRO A 104 8.35 -4.43 12.65
C PRO A 104 9.60 -5.07 12.07
N THR A 105 9.72 -5.16 10.75
CA THR A 105 10.86 -5.75 10.04
C THR A 105 11.35 -4.78 8.97
N PRO A 106 12.66 -4.55 8.82
CA PRO A 106 13.19 -3.70 7.77
C PRO A 106 12.93 -4.30 6.39
N LEU A 107 12.55 -3.45 5.43
CA LEU A 107 12.41 -3.80 4.03
C LEU A 107 13.78 -3.72 3.34
N ARG A 108 14.18 -4.80 2.66
CA ARG A 108 15.50 -4.93 2.05
C ARG A 108 15.43 -5.00 0.53
N PRO A 109 16.54 -4.68 -0.16
CA PRO A 109 16.64 -4.92 -1.61
C PRO A 109 16.37 -6.38 -1.96
N GLY A 110 15.60 -6.61 -3.02
CA GLY A 110 15.24 -7.95 -3.48
C GLY A 110 13.97 -8.52 -2.84
N ASP A 111 13.38 -7.82 -1.88
CA ASP A 111 12.09 -8.19 -1.33
C ASP A 111 10.96 -8.01 -2.36
N GLU A 112 9.89 -8.79 -2.16
CA GLU A 112 8.61 -8.65 -2.87
C GLU A 112 7.52 -8.38 -1.85
N LEU A 113 6.82 -7.27 -2.03
CA LEU A 113 5.77 -6.84 -1.12
C LEU A 113 4.40 -7.34 -1.55
N ARG A 114 3.65 -7.86 -0.60
CA ARG A 114 2.23 -8.21 -0.72
C ARG A 114 1.43 -7.52 0.37
N LEU A 115 0.20 -7.16 0.06
CA LEU A 115 -0.72 -6.52 1.00
C LEU A 115 -1.84 -7.48 1.40
N GLU A 116 -2.15 -7.48 2.68
CA GLU A 116 -3.42 -7.95 3.23
C GLU A 116 -4.11 -6.78 3.93
N GLY A 117 -5.31 -6.43 3.48
CA GLY A 117 -6.15 -5.38 4.05
C GLY A 117 -7.44 -5.96 4.63
N GLU A 118 -7.72 -5.69 5.90
CA GLU A 118 -8.94 -6.07 6.60
C GLU A 118 -9.81 -4.86 6.85
N ILE A 119 -11.07 -4.90 6.44
CA ILE A 119 -12.06 -3.88 6.78
C ILE A 119 -12.49 -4.09 8.23
N MET A 120 -12.19 -3.12 9.10
CA MET A 120 -12.51 -3.20 10.53
C MET A 120 -13.87 -2.58 10.86
N GLU A 121 -14.19 -1.46 10.22
CA GLU A 121 -15.41 -0.69 10.47
C GLU A 121 -15.86 0.01 9.19
N VAL A 122 -17.15 0.07 8.98
CA VAL A 122 -17.79 0.84 7.91
C VAL A 122 -18.99 1.59 8.50
N ARG A 123 -19.03 2.91 8.30
CA ARG A 123 -20.15 3.72 8.79
C ARG A 123 -20.43 4.92 7.89
N PRO A 124 -21.72 5.26 7.66
CA PRO A 124 -22.08 6.51 6.97
C PRO A 124 -21.59 7.73 7.75
N SER A 125 -21.28 8.80 7.04
CA SER A 125 -20.99 10.09 7.65
C SER A 125 -22.27 10.70 8.24
N ARG A 126 -22.17 11.29 9.44
CA ARG A 126 -23.28 11.99 10.07
C ARG A 126 -23.55 13.36 9.48
N THR A 127 -22.52 13.97 8.89
CA THR A 127 -22.55 15.36 8.43
C THR A 127 -22.53 15.50 6.90
N LYS A 128 -22.08 14.44 6.20
CA LYS A 128 -21.95 14.43 4.73
C LYS A 128 -22.65 13.19 4.16
N PRO A 129 -23.92 13.28 3.74
CA PRO A 129 -24.74 12.13 3.34
C PRO A 129 -24.18 11.32 2.16
N GLY A 130 -23.41 11.97 1.26
CA GLY A 130 -22.81 11.33 0.07
C GLY A 130 -21.55 10.51 0.34
N GLN A 131 -21.13 10.36 1.59
CA GLN A 131 -19.90 9.62 1.95
C GLN A 131 -20.01 8.92 3.29
N GLY A 132 -19.05 8.05 3.57
CA GLY A 132 -18.87 7.44 4.86
C GLY A 132 -17.40 7.31 5.23
N LEU A 133 -17.17 6.66 6.34
CA LEU A 133 -15.85 6.36 6.87
C LEU A 133 -15.66 4.84 6.92
N MET A 134 -14.49 4.41 6.52
CA MET A 134 -14.05 3.03 6.58
C MET A 134 -12.72 2.97 7.32
N ARG A 135 -12.64 2.11 8.33
CA ARG A 135 -11.40 1.85 9.07
C ARG A 135 -10.79 0.55 8.56
N VAL A 136 -9.55 0.61 8.14
CA VAL A 136 -8.84 -0.51 7.50
C VAL A 136 -7.56 -0.79 8.26
N ARG A 137 -7.33 -2.07 8.59
CA ARG A 137 -6.02 -2.57 8.98
C ARG A 137 -5.31 -3.10 7.74
N THR A 138 -4.09 -2.65 7.49
CA THR A 138 -3.23 -3.20 6.44
C THR A 138 -2.00 -3.83 7.04
N THR A 139 -1.61 -5.00 6.52
CA THR A 139 -0.35 -5.66 6.80
C THR A 139 0.39 -5.85 5.48
N THR A 140 1.57 -5.24 5.37
CA THR A 140 2.43 -5.41 4.21
C THR A 140 3.49 -6.44 4.56
N LEU A 141 3.55 -7.50 3.78
CA LEU A 141 4.40 -8.66 3.98
C LEU A 141 5.54 -8.67 2.95
N ASN A 142 6.73 -9.12 3.38
CA ASN A 142 7.84 -9.42 2.47
C ASN A 142 7.67 -10.81 1.84
N ARG A 143 8.63 -11.24 1.00
CA ARG A 143 8.60 -12.55 0.34
C ARG A 143 8.59 -13.73 1.32
N GLU A 144 9.13 -13.54 2.54
CA GLU A 144 9.18 -14.54 3.59
C GLU A 144 7.91 -14.58 4.45
N GLY A 145 6.94 -13.72 4.16
CA GLY A 145 5.70 -13.61 4.93
C GLY A 145 5.83 -12.83 6.24
N GLN A 146 6.92 -12.10 6.44
CA GLN A 146 7.12 -11.26 7.62
C GLN A 146 6.50 -9.89 7.40
N ALA A 147 5.86 -9.32 8.42
CA ALA A 147 5.31 -7.98 8.36
C ALA A 147 6.42 -6.93 8.33
N VAL A 148 6.52 -6.19 7.24
CA VAL A 148 7.41 -5.02 7.10
C VAL A 148 6.71 -3.72 7.45
N GLN A 149 5.38 -3.71 7.40
CA GLN A 149 4.54 -2.61 7.86
C GLN A 149 3.20 -3.12 8.34
N THR A 150 2.71 -2.54 9.43
CA THR A 150 1.30 -2.61 9.84
C THR A 150 0.76 -1.20 9.99
N MET A 151 -0.48 -0.99 9.55
CA MET A 151 -1.12 0.33 9.61
C MET A 151 -2.63 0.17 9.88
N ILE A 152 -3.17 1.07 10.67
CA ILE A 152 -4.61 1.28 10.81
C ILE A 152 -4.91 2.68 10.28
N ALA A 153 -5.69 2.74 9.20
CA ALA A 153 -6.04 3.98 8.53
C ALA A 153 -7.56 4.17 8.49
N ASN A 154 -7.96 5.44 8.51
CA ASN A 154 -9.33 5.87 8.30
C ASN A 154 -9.47 6.41 6.89
N LEU A 155 -10.36 5.84 6.10
CA LEU A 155 -10.61 6.24 4.71
C LEU A 155 -11.98 6.89 4.60
N VAL A 156 -12.06 7.91 3.73
CA VAL A 156 -13.32 8.51 3.30
C VAL A 156 -13.75 7.82 2.02
N VAL A 157 -14.95 7.24 2.02
CA VAL A 157 -15.48 6.45 0.90
C VAL A 157 -16.80 7.05 0.44
N PRO A 158 -16.97 7.30 -0.86
CA PRO A 158 -18.22 7.80 -1.40
C PRO A 158 -19.33 6.75 -1.26
N ARG A 159 -20.54 7.21 -1.06
CA ARG A 159 -21.73 6.38 -1.17
C ARG A 159 -22.17 6.30 -2.64
N ARG A 160 -22.84 5.22 -2.97
CA ARG A 160 -23.39 5.02 -4.30
C ARG A 160 -24.41 6.14 -4.58
N PRO A 161 -24.32 6.86 -5.73
CA PRO A 161 -25.32 7.82 -6.12
C PRO A 161 -26.70 7.15 -6.16
N ALA A 162 -27.74 7.88 -5.74
CA ALA A 162 -29.11 7.42 -5.97
C ALA A 162 -29.30 7.20 -7.47
N ALA A 163 -29.94 6.10 -7.86
CA ALA A 163 -30.36 5.94 -9.24
C ALA A 163 -31.28 7.11 -9.58
N ASP A 164 -30.96 7.84 -10.64
CA ASP A 164 -31.86 8.86 -11.16
C ASP A 164 -33.23 8.22 -11.43
N ALA A 165 -34.24 8.71 -10.70
CA ALA A 165 -35.62 8.25 -10.81
C ALA A 165 -36.26 8.78 -12.09
#